data_28e6b6edf76e724ccf787497338d0479
#
_entry.id   28e6b6edf76e724ccf787497338d0479
#
_cell.length_a   1.000
_cell.length_b   1.000
_cell.length_c   1.000
_cell.angle_alpha   90.00
_cell.angle_beta   90.00
_cell.angle_gamma   90.00
#
_symmetry.space_group_name_H-M   'P 1'
#
loop_
_entity.id
_entity.type
_entity.pdbx_description
1 polymer ?
#
loop_
_entity_poly.entity_id
_entity_poly.type
_entity_poly.pdbx_seq_one_letter_code
_entity_poly.pdbx_strand_id
1 'polypeptide(L)'
;TDTYNYWSNPKYTSKENLDLVLDLPAKFKPDTDYEYSNTNYLLLTELIEKVTGKPKFEYIKQHILKPLNLNNTFPSIHDVDLNNVMSGYHVGYSLDLKTEDVGMLATAEDLGEFLRALNDGSVFKNKEEQDIYSSIYKYEHTGLVPGYQSISKYHQDIDTVVIQFTNTTNFRGYNWNLSEIMYSRILKILRKNEK
;
A
#
# COMPACT_ATOMS: atom_id res chain seq x y z
N THR A 1 -5.98 17.77 -5.14
CA THR A 1 -5.28 18.16 -3.93
C THR A 1 -3.82 17.86 -4.11
N ASP A 2 -2.98 18.87 -3.92
CA ASP A 2 -1.56 18.81 -4.19
C ASP A 2 -0.90 17.86 -3.18
N THR A 3 -0.68 16.63 -3.58
CA THR A 3 -0.04 15.58 -2.77
C THR A 3 1.32 16.04 -2.23
N TYR A 4 1.94 16.97 -2.94
CA TYR A 4 3.21 17.58 -2.56
C TYR A 4 3.08 18.42 -1.27
N ASN A 5 2.00 19.16 -1.09
CA ASN A 5 1.78 19.97 0.11
C ASN A 5 1.50 19.10 1.35
N TYR A 6 0.90 17.94 1.18
CA TYR A 6 0.68 16.98 2.26
C TYR A 6 2.02 16.50 2.87
N TRP A 7 2.98 16.12 2.02
CA TRP A 7 4.29 15.63 2.44
C TRP A 7 5.28 16.73 2.85
N SER A 8 5.14 17.93 2.31
CA SER A 8 5.98 19.08 2.67
C SER A 8 5.53 19.80 3.94
N ASN A 9 4.36 19.47 4.48
CA ASN A 9 3.83 20.07 5.70
C ASN A 9 3.35 19.01 6.70
N PRO A 10 4.28 18.30 7.37
CA PRO A 10 4.00 17.15 8.25
C PRO A 10 3.29 17.53 9.57
N LYS A 11 2.73 18.73 9.67
CA LYS A 11 2.17 19.27 10.90
C LYS A 11 0.74 18.87 11.19
N TYR A 12 0.05 18.24 10.24
CA TYR A 12 -1.35 17.84 10.45
C TYR A 12 -1.44 16.45 11.08
N THR A 13 -2.10 16.38 12.23
CA THR A 13 -2.53 15.11 12.81
C THR A 13 -3.60 14.44 11.95
N SER A 14 -3.84 13.15 12.16
CA SER A 14 -4.94 12.43 11.47
C SER A 14 -6.28 13.12 11.66
N LYS A 15 -6.55 13.65 12.86
CA LYS A 15 -7.77 14.40 13.16
C LYS A 15 -7.86 15.70 12.35
N GLU A 16 -6.81 16.50 12.32
CA GLU A 16 -6.79 17.73 11.52
C GLU A 16 -6.98 17.47 10.03
N ASN A 17 -6.40 16.39 9.51
CA ASN A 17 -6.64 15.95 8.13
C ASN A 17 -8.11 15.57 7.88
N LEU A 18 -8.77 14.91 8.83
CA LEU A 18 -10.20 14.62 8.75
C LEU A 18 -11.04 15.89 8.80
N ASP A 19 -10.75 16.80 9.72
CA ASP A 19 -11.47 18.08 9.89
C ASP A 19 -11.42 18.93 8.61
N LEU A 20 -10.36 18.84 7.81
CA LEU A 20 -10.25 19.55 6.53
C LEU A 20 -11.24 19.06 5.45
N VAL A 21 -11.77 17.86 5.55
CA VAL A 21 -12.56 17.23 4.47
C VAL A 21 -13.99 16.85 4.88
N LEU A 22 -14.28 16.70 6.18
CA LEU A 22 -15.60 16.23 6.64
C LEU A 22 -16.74 17.21 6.31
N ASP A 23 -16.46 18.51 6.28
CA ASP A 23 -17.45 19.55 5.97
C ASP A 23 -17.54 19.88 4.46
N LEU A 24 -16.74 19.22 3.64
CA LEU A 24 -16.83 19.42 2.19
C LEU A 24 -18.05 18.70 1.60
N PRO A 25 -18.69 19.28 0.57
CA PRO A 25 -19.81 18.63 -0.09
C PRO A 25 -19.37 17.30 -0.74
N ALA A 26 -20.23 16.30 -0.68
CA ALA A 26 -20.00 15.03 -1.37
C ALA A 26 -19.86 15.27 -2.88
N LYS A 27 -18.87 14.64 -3.52
CA LYS A 27 -18.62 14.78 -4.96
C LYS A 27 -19.64 14.05 -5.82
N PHE A 28 -20.24 13.00 -5.30
CA PHE A 28 -21.28 12.19 -5.95
C PHE A 28 -22.20 11.56 -4.89
N LYS A 29 -23.34 11.05 -5.33
CA LYS A 29 -24.28 10.35 -4.45
C LYS A 29 -23.68 8.99 -4.02
N PRO A 30 -24.00 8.50 -2.80
CA PRO A 30 -23.58 7.16 -2.39
C PRO A 30 -23.90 6.10 -3.45
N ASP A 31 -22.96 5.18 -3.67
CA ASP A 31 -23.11 4.04 -4.60
C ASP A 31 -23.29 4.41 -6.09
N THR A 32 -22.89 5.62 -6.51
CA THR A 32 -23.05 6.05 -7.91
C THR A 32 -21.72 6.23 -8.64
N ASP A 33 -20.60 6.34 -7.93
CA ASP A 33 -19.29 6.56 -8.52
C ASP A 33 -18.18 6.15 -7.55
N TYR A 34 -16.92 6.17 -8.02
CA TYR A 34 -15.74 5.80 -7.26
C TYR A 34 -14.65 6.86 -7.35
N GLU A 35 -14.09 7.22 -6.21
CA GLU A 35 -12.88 8.04 -6.12
C GLU A 35 -12.00 7.55 -4.96
N TYR A 36 -10.74 7.25 -5.26
CA TYR A 36 -9.76 6.88 -4.23
C TYR A 36 -9.48 8.05 -3.28
N SER A 37 -9.44 7.77 -1.98
CA SER A 37 -9.08 8.76 -0.97
C SER A 37 -8.25 8.15 0.16
N ASN A 38 -7.09 8.74 0.46
CA ASN A 38 -6.30 8.37 1.64
C ASN A 38 -7.07 8.59 2.95
N THR A 39 -7.97 9.56 2.98
CA THR A 39 -8.81 9.85 4.16
C THR A 39 -9.69 8.66 4.56
N ASN A 40 -10.14 7.85 3.59
CA ASN A 40 -10.90 6.64 3.88
C ASN A 40 -10.10 5.66 4.76
N TYR A 41 -8.80 5.58 4.58
CA TYR A 41 -7.94 4.70 5.40
C TYR A 41 -7.77 5.21 6.83
N LEU A 42 -7.85 6.52 7.07
CA LEU A 42 -7.90 7.08 8.43
C LEU A 42 -9.20 6.66 9.12
N LEU A 43 -10.34 6.83 8.45
CA LEU A 43 -11.65 6.42 8.98
C LEU A 43 -11.72 4.91 9.24
N LEU A 44 -11.18 4.08 8.34
CA LEU A 44 -11.09 2.63 8.53
C LEU A 44 -10.20 2.28 9.74
N THR A 45 -9.12 3.01 9.96
CA THR A 45 -8.26 2.82 11.14
C THR A 45 -9.06 3.05 12.42
N GLU A 46 -9.74 4.19 12.53
CA GLU A 46 -10.59 4.51 13.70
C GLU A 46 -11.69 3.47 13.90
N LEU A 47 -12.32 3.01 12.80
CA LEU A 47 -13.36 1.99 12.87
C LEU A 47 -12.82 0.66 13.39
N ILE A 48 -11.67 0.20 12.87
CA ILE A 48 -11.02 -1.04 13.33
C ILE A 48 -10.71 -0.94 14.83
N GLU A 49 -10.10 0.15 15.26
CA GLU A 49 -9.74 0.36 16.68
C GLU A 49 -10.95 0.44 17.57
N LYS A 50 -12.01 1.10 17.14
CA LYS A 50 -13.27 1.19 17.88
C LYS A 50 -13.97 -0.17 18.03
N VAL A 51 -14.00 -0.97 16.97
CA VAL A 51 -14.70 -2.27 16.96
C VAL A 51 -13.90 -3.34 17.67
N THR A 52 -12.57 -3.33 17.51
CA THR A 52 -11.70 -4.38 18.06
C THR A 52 -11.16 -4.08 19.47
N GLY A 53 -11.20 -2.81 19.89
CA GLY A 53 -10.58 -2.32 21.12
C GLY A 53 -9.04 -2.41 21.11
N LYS A 54 -8.42 -2.57 19.93
CA LYS A 54 -6.98 -2.73 19.75
C LYS A 54 -6.46 -1.75 18.70
N PRO A 55 -5.19 -1.30 18.81
CA PRO A 55 -4.52 -0.58 17.74
C PRO A 55 -4.58 -1.38 16.42
N LYS A 56 -4.84 -0.69 15.30
CA LYS A 56 -4.99 -1.32 13.98
C LYS A 56 -3.87 -2.33 13.68
N PHE A 57 -2.61 -1.94 13.90
CA PHE A 57 -1.48 -2.82 13.55
C PHE A 57 -1.40 -4.06 14.45
N GLU A 58 -1.74 -3.96 15.71
CA GLU A 58 -1.83 -5.12 16.62
C GLU A 58 -2.87 -6.13 16.13
N TYR A 59 -4.01 -5.63 15.64
CA TYR A 59 -5.03 -6.48 15.06
C TYR A 59 -4.54 -7.15 13.77
N ILE A 60 -3.93 -6.40 12.84
CA ILE A 60 -3.32 -6.92 11.60
C ILE A 60 -2.24 -7.97 11.94
N LYS A 61 -1.35 -7.67 12.87
CA LYS A 61 -0.28 -8.57 13.29
C LYS A 61 -0.82 -9.89 13.81
N GLN A 62 -1.85 -9.85 14.65
CA GLN A 62 -2.45 -11.04 15.24
C GLN A 62 -3.21 -11.89 14.24
N HIS A 63 -3.95 -11.28 13.32
CA HIS A 63 -4.93 -11.96 12.48
C HIS A 63 -4.47 -12.20 11.04
N ILE A 64 -3.43 -11.52 10.59
CA ILE A 64 -2.91 -11.61 9.23
C ILE A 64 -1.42 -12.00 9.25
N LEU A 65 -0.56 -11.15 9.85
CA LEU A 65 0.88 -11.34 9.71
C LEU A 65 1.38 -12.64 10.37
N LYS A 66 0.96 -12.90 11.62
CA LYS A 66 1.36 -14.12 12.34
C LYS A 66 0.85 -15.41 11.67
N PRO A 67 -0.45 -15.54 11.31
CA PRO A 67 -0.95 -16.72 10.64
C PRO A 67 -0.27 -17.01 9.30
N LEU A 68 0.13 -15.98 8.56
CA LEU A 68 0.84 -16.11 7.29
C LEU A 68 2.37 -16.09 7.44
N ASN A 69 2.88 -16.04 8.66
CA ASN A 69 4.31 -16.00 8.97
C ASN A 69 5.07 -14.80 8.34
N LEU A 70 4.40 -13.67 8.18
CA LEU A 70 4.95 -12.42 7.62
C LEU A 70 5.70 -11.65 8.72
N ASN A 71 6.99 -11.91 8.84
CA ASN A 71 7.81 -11.42 9.96
C ASN A 71 8.58 -10.12 9.65
N ASN A 72 8.56 -9.66 8.39
CA ASN A 72 9.28 -8.50 7.90
C ASN A 72 8.31 -7.40 7.43
N THR A 73 7.18 -7.28 8.12
CA THR A 73 6.18 -6.23 7.91
C THR A 73 6.01 -5.43 9.18
N PHE A 74 6.21 -4.12 9.11
CA PHE A 74 6.31 -3.19 10.24
C PHE A 74 5.31 -2.04 10.09
N PRO A 75 4.80 -1.47 11.21
CA PRO A 75 3.81 -0.38 11.17
C PRO A 75 4.41 0.94 10.71
N SER A 76 5.68 1.20 11.02
CA SER A 76 6.37 2.44 10.70
C SER A 76 7.89 2.25 10.61
N ILE A 77 8.57 3.28 10.15
CA ILE A 77 10.03 3.34 10.08
C ILE A 77 10.68 3.27 11.47
N HIS A 78 9.96 3.63 12.52
CA HIS A 78 10.46 3.62 13.90
C HIS A 78 10.55 2.20 14.50
N ASP A 79 9.95 1.22 13.84
CA ASP A 79 9.90 -0.18 14.29
C ASP A 79 10.92 -1.08 13.58
N VAL A 80 11.82 -0.49 12.77
CA VAL A 80 12.80 -1.24 11.98
C VAL A 80 14.18 -0.64 12.10
N ASP A 81 15.23 -1.47 12.01
CA ASP A 81 16.60 -0.98 11.89
C ASP A 81 16.80 -0.29 10.53
N LEU A 82 17.13 1.00 10.55
CA LEU A 82 17.36 1.81 9.35
C LEU A 82 18.45 1.26 8.42
N ASN A 83 19.35 0.43 8.91
CA ASN A 83 20.35 -0.25 8.07
C ASN A 83 19.72 -1.28 7.13
N ASN A 84 18.54 -1.78 7.47
CA ASN A 84 17.77 -2.72 6.66
C ASN A 84 16.76 -2.03 5.73
N VAL A 85 16.66 -0.70 5.78
CA VAL A 85 15.74 0.07 4.95
C VAL A 85 16.46 0.59 3.72
N MET A 86 15.86 0.36 2.57
CA MET A 86 16.35 0.89 1.29
C MET A 86 16.29 2.42 1.29
N SER A 87 17.39 3.07 0.91
CA SER A 87 17.44 4.53 0.73
C SER A 87 16.42 5.01 -0.29
N GLY A 88 15.74 6.12 0.00
CA GLY A 88 14.71 6.70 -0.85
C GLY A 88 15.12 8.07 -1.41
N TYR A 89 14.94 8.28 -2.70
CA TYR A 89 15.37 9.51 -3.39
C TYR A 89 14.20 10.18 -4.10
N HIS A 90 14.06 11.49 -3.92
CA HIS A 90 13.11 12.29 -4.66
C HIS A 90 13.82 13.42 -5.39
N VAL A 91 13.53 13.59 -6.68
CA VAL A 91 14.15 14.63 -7.50
C VAL A 91 13.86 16.01 -6.93
N GLY A 92 14.90 16.77 -6.66
CA GLY A 92 14.83 18.09 -6.02
C GLY A 92 15.04 18.07 -4.49
N TYR A 93 15.20 16.90 -3.87
CA TYR A 93 15.57 16.75 -2.46
C TYR A 93 16.98 16.21 -2.33
N SER A 94 17.74 16.74 -1.38
CA SER A 94 19.13 16.32 -1.11
C SER A 94 19.22 15.26 0.00
N LEU A 95 18.12 15.00 0.72
CA LEU A 95 18.09 14.09 1.85
C LEU A 95 17.68 12.69 1.42
N ASP A 96 18.21 11.68 2.09
CA ASP A 96 17.71 10.32 2.02
C ASP A 96 16.38 10.21 2.77
N LEU A 97 15.31 9.86 2.06
CA LEU A 97 13.95 9.81 2.59
C LEU A 97 13.65 8.53 3.38
N LYS A 98 14.60 7.64 3.59
CA LYS A 98 14.41 6.43 4.40
C LYS A 98 14.12 6.71 5.88
N THR A 99 14.34 7.95 6.34
CA THR A 99 14.02 8.38 7.71
C THR A 99 12.62 8.94 7.86
N GLU A 100 11.91 9.13 6.74
CA GLU A 100 10.56 9.67 6.76
C GLU A 100 9.54 8.56 7.03
N ASP A 101 8.62 8.80 7.95
CA ASP A 101 7.52 7.86 8.21
C ASP A 101 6.43 8.01 7.13
N VAL A 102 6.45 7.11 6.18
CA VAL A 102 5.50 7.07 5.06
C VAL A 102 4.44 5.96 5.22
N GLY A 103 4.40 5.33 6.39
CA GLY A 103 3.46 4.28 6.73
C GLY A 103 4.10 2.90 6.85
N MET A 104 3.32 1.85 6.59
CA MET A 104 3.79 0.47 6.75
C MET A 104 4.94 0.14 5.81
N LEU A 105 5.93 -0.59 6.34
CA LEU A 105 7.05 -1.15 5.59
C LEU A 105 6.90 -2.67 5.49
N ALA A 106 7.28 -3.22 4.34
CA ALA A 106 7.32 -4.67 4.14
C ALA A 106 8.44 -5.05 3.17
N THR A 107 8.92 -6.29 3.27
CA THR A 107 9.73 -6.88 2.20
C THR A 107 8.84 -7.28 1.01
N ALA A 108 9.46 -7.45 -0.16
CA ALA A 108 8.75 -7.97 -1.33
C ALA A 108 8.23 -9.39 -1.10
N GLU A 109 8.95 -10.19 -0.32
CA GLU A 109 8.55 -11.55 0.06
C GLU A 109 7.28 -11.55 0.89
N ASP A 110 7.25 -10.81 2.01
CA ASP A 110 6.04 -10.71 2.86
C ASP A 110 4.82 -10.21 2.06
N LEU A 111 5.02 -9.18 1.21
CA LEU A 111 3.95 -8.66 0.37
C LEU A 111 3.50 -9.68 -0.68
N GLY A 112 4.43 -10.48 -1.22
CA GLY A 112 4.16 -11.55 -2.18
C GLY A 112 3.31 -12.65 -1.57
N GLU A 113 3.69 -13.14 -0.39
CA GLU A 113 2.94 -14.14 0.35
C GLU A 113 1.54 -13.63 0.74
N PHE A 114 1.44 -12.37 1.16
CA PHE A 114 0.14 -11.75 1.47
C PHE A 114 -0.77 -11.70 0.23
N LEU A 115 -0.27 -11.23 -0.92
CA LEU A 115 -1.04 -11.20 -2.16
C LEU A 115 -1.40 -12.61 -2.66
N ARG A 116 -0.53 -13.59 -2.47
CA ARG A 116 -0.84 -14.99 -2.74
C ARG A 116 -1.99 -15.47 -1.87
N ALA A 117 -1.91 -15.23 -0.55
CA ALA A 117 -2.93 -15.62 0.41
C ALA A 117 -4.30 -14.93 0.16
N LEU A 118 -4.31 -13.71 -0.36
CA LEU A 118 -5.54 -13.04 -0.80
C LEU A 118 -6.17 -13.77 -1.99
N ASN A 119 -5.37 -14.22 -2.95
CA ASN A 119 -5.84 -14.83 -4.19
C ASN A 119 -6.27 -16.29 -4.03
N ASP A 120 -5.56 -17.07 -3.20
CA ASP A 120 -5.95 -18.45 -2.88
C ASP A 120 -6.99 -18.55 -1.76
N GLY A 121 -7.28 -17.42 -1.09
CA GLY A 121 -8.28 -17.33 -0.04
C GLY A 121 -7.78 -17.70 1.35
N SER A 122 -6.51 -18.08 1.51
CA SER A 122 -5.97 -18.57 2.81
C SER A 122 -5.87 -17.48 3.88
N VAL A 123 -5.92 -16.19 3.50
CA VAL A 123 -5.98 -15.07 4.46
C VAL A 123 -7.33 -14.97 5.16
N PHE A 124 -8.40 -15.49 4.55
CA PHE A 124 -9.77 -15.38 5.08
C PHE A 124 -10.09 -16.53 6.03
N LYS A 125 -10.87 -16.26 7.08
CA LYS A 125 -11.29 -17.26 8.06
C LYS A 125 -12.39 -18.19 7.54
N ASN A 126 -13.17 -17.69 6.59
CA ASN A 126 -14.31 -18.42 6.02
C ASN A 126 -14.66 -17.90 4.63
N LYS A 127 -15.56 -18.63 3.96
CA LYS A 127 -15.99 -18.30 2.61
C LYS A 127 -16.75 -16.98 2.51
N GLU A 128 -17.48 -16.58 3.55
CA GLU A 128 -18.25 -15.34 3.58
C GLU A 128 -17.31 -14.12 3.53
N GLU A 129 -16.24 -14.11 4.34
CA GLU A 129 -15.22 -13.06 4.30
C GLU A 129 -14.57 -12.95 2.92
N GLN A 130 -14.24 -14.09 2.30
CA GLN A 130 -13.67 -14.14 0.95
C GLN A 130 -14.62 -13.58 -0.09
N ASP A 131 -15.90 -13.95 -0.05
CA ASP A 131 -16.89 -13.50 -1.00
C ASP A 131 -17.17 -12.00 -0.88
N ILE A 132 -17.25 -11.47 0.35
CA ILE A 132 -17.37 -10.03 0.60
C ILE A 132 -16.17 -9.29 0.01
N TYR A 133 -14.96 -9.72 0.32
CA TYR A 133 -13.75 -9.06 -0.15
C TYR A 133 -13.66 -9.09 -1.69
N SER A 134 -13.87 -10.23 -2.31
CA SER A 134 -13.80 -10.39 -3.78
C SER A 134 -14.88 -9.61 -4.53
N SER A 135 -15.99 -9.26 -3.87
CA SER A 135 -17.05 -8.44 -4.47
C SER A 135 -16.71 -6.95 -4.57
N ILE A 136 -15.76 -6.46 -3.76
CA ILE A 136 -15.49 -5.02 -3.60
C ILE A 136 -14.07 -4.61 -3.96
N TYR A 137 -13.11 -5.54 -4.09
CA TYR A 137 -11.70 -5.18 -4.27
C TYR A 137 -10.98 -6.04 -5.31
N LYS A 138 -9.97 -5.43 -5.95
CA LYS A 138 -9.02 -6.11 -6.82
C LYS A 138 -7.78 -6.50 -6.03
N TYR A 139 -7.21 -7.66 -6.35
CA TYR A 139 -6.02 -8.21 -5.69
C TYR A 139 -4.72 -7.58 -6.22
N GLU A 140 -4.68 -6.27 -6.36
CA GLU A 140 -3.53 -5.52 -6.81
C GLU A 140 -3.49 -4.15 -6.17
N HIS A 141 -2.31 -3.60 -5.98
CA HIS A 141 -2.15 -2.22 -5.52
C HIS A 141 -0.86 -1.60 -6.05
N THR A 142 -0.91 -0.27 -6.19
CA THR A 142 0.27 0.55 -6.46
C THR A 142 0.50 1.50 -5.30
N GLY A 143 1.75 1.89 -5.06
CA GLY A 143 2.13 2.87 -4.04
C GLY A 143 3.03 3.93 -4.63
N LEU A 144 2.81 5.18 -4.21
CA LEU A 144 3.64 6.31 -4.60
C LEU A 144 3.72 7.31 -3.46
N VAL A 145 4.91 7.44 -2.91
CA VAL A 145 5.27 8.44 -1.90
C VAL A 145 6.62 9.05 -2.27
N PRO A 146 7.01 10.22 -1.75
CA PRO A 146 8.34 10.73 -1.99
C PRO A 146 9.41 9.70 -1.63
N GLY A 147 10.28 9.40 -2.57
CA GLY A 147 11.36 8.43 -2.42
C GLY A 147 11.01 7.00 -2.84
N TYR A 148 9.74 6.60 -2.88
CA TYR A 148 9.38 5.19 -3.11
C TYR A 148 8.18 5.01 -4.03
N GLN A 149 8.26 3.99 -4.87
CA GLN A 149 7.17 3.52 -5.72
C GLN A 149 7.02 2.00 -5.55
N SER A 150 5.79 1.51 -5.63
CA SER A 150 5.51 0.09 -5.65
C SER A 150 4.47 -0.28 -6.69
N ILE A 151 4.63 -1.43 -7.33
CA ILE A 151 3.63 -2.09 -8.15
C ILE A 151 3.56 -3.53 -7.68
N SER A 152 2.38 -3.98 -7.26
CA SER A 152 2.18 -5.31 -6.69
C SER A 152 0.92 -5.92 -7.28
N LYS A 153 1.06 -7.02 -8.04
CA LYS A 153 -0.06 -7.69 -8.71
C LYS A 153 0.10 -9.20 -8.72
N TYR A 154 -1.04 -9.89 -8.60
CA TYR A 154 -1.16 -11.29 -8.95
C TYR A 154 -1.59 -11.43 -10.41
N HIS A 155 -0.91 -12.26 -11.15
CA HIS A 155 -1.18 -12.59 -12.55
C HIS A 155 -1.73 -14.01 -12.64
N GLN A 156 -3.05 -14.12 -12.71
CA GLN A 156 -3.75 -15.40 -12.72
C GLN A 156 -3.38 -16.28 -13.93
N ASP A 157 -3.08 -15.66 -15.07
CA ASP A 157 -2.71 -16.35 -16.31
C ASP A 157 -1.37 -17.11 -16.23
N ILE A 158 -0.52 -16.75 -15.28
CA ILE A 158 0.78 -17.39 -15.01
C ILE A 158 0.93 -17.79 -13.54
N ASP A 159 -0.14 -17.76 -12.76
CA ASP A 159 -0.18 -18.10 -11.33
C ASP A 159 0.98 -17.47 -10.51
N THR A 160 1.31 -16.22 -10.77
CA THR A 160 2.50 -15.57 -10.23
C THR A 160 2.19 -14.20 -9.63
N VAL A 161 2.71 -13.92 -8.43
CA VAL A 161 2.77 -12.58 -7.87
C VAL A 161 4.02 -11.88 -8.37
N VAL A 162 3.87 -10.70 -8.95
CA VAL A 162 4.99 -9.85 -9.37
C VAL A 162 4.99 -8.57 -8.57
N ILE A 163 6.11 -8.28 -7.93
CA ILE A 163 6.32 -7.09 -7.11
C ILE A 163 7.51 -6.31 -7.64
N GLN A 164 7.35 -5.01 -7.79
CA GLN A 164 8.42 -4.09 -8.13
C GLN A 164 8.44 -2.95 -7.14
N PHE A 165 9.54 -2.80 -6.42
CA PHE A 165 9.85 -1.63 -5.61
C PHE A 165 10.88 -0.77 -6.32
N THR A 166 10.66 0.54 -6.33
CA THR A 166 11.58 1.53 -6.90
C THR A 166 11.83 2.62 -5.85
N ASN A 167 13.10 2.90 -5.60
CA ASN A 167 13.53 3.84 -4.55
C ASN A 167 13.82 5.25 -5.07
N THR A 168 13.22 5.63 -6.16
CA THR A 168 13.38 6.97 -6.74
C THR A 168 12.05 7.48 -7.27
N THR A 169 11.72 8.73 -6.95
CA THR A 169 10.49 9.37 -7.42
C THR A 169 10.76 10.76 -8.02
N ASN A 170 9.92 11.10 -9.00
CA ASN A 170 9.83 12.42 -9.58
C ASN A 170 8.37 12.68 -9.99
N PHE A 171 7.62 13.44 -9.19
CA PHE A 171 6.20 13.67 -9.47
C PHE A 171 5.93 14.56 -10.67
N ARG A 172 6.95 15.29 -11.15
CA ARG A 172 6.88 16.15 -12.35
C ARG A 172 7.46 15.49 -13.60
N GLY A 173 8.08 14.32 -13.44
CA GLY A 173 8.76 13.59 -14.51
C GLY A 173 8.07 12.28 -14.85
N TYR A 174 8.74 11.49 -15.73
CA TYR A 174 8.21 10.23 -16.25
C TYR A 174 8.62 8.99 -15.43
N ASN A 175 9.06 9.14 -14.18
CA ASN A 175 9.51 7.99 -13.38
C ASN A 175 8.45 6.92 -13.24
N TRP A 176 7.20 7.30 -13.01
CA TRP A 176 6.09 6.36 -12.89
C TRP A 176 5.94 5.55 -14.17
N ASN A 177 5.89 6.21 -15.31
CA ASN A 177 5.77 5.55 -16.62
C ASN A 177 6.94 4.60 -16.89
N LEU A 178 8.16 4.95 -16.47
CA LEU A 178 9.31 4.05 -16.57
C LEU A 178 9.16 2.80 -15.70
N SER A 179 8.65 2.95 -14.48
CA SER A 179 8.34 1.82 -13.59
C SER A 179 7.31 0.89 -14.22
N GLU A 180 6.25 1.41 -14.80
CA GLU A 180 5.24 0.62 -15.51
C GLU A 180 5.80 -0.10 -16.74
N ILE A 181 6.65 0.57 -17.51
CA ILE A 181 7.32 -0.02 -18.66
C ILE A 181 8.24 -1.18 -18.22
N MET A 182 9.02 -0.99 -17.17
CA MET A 182 9.89 -2.03 -16.61
C MET A 182 9.07 -3.22 -16.12
N TYR A 183 8.03 -2.97 -15.33
CA TYR A 183 7.10 -3.98 -14.85
C TYR A 183 6.50 -4.80 -16.00
N SER A 184 6.00 -4.12 -17.02
CA SER A 184 5.41 -4.77 -18.21
C SER A 184 6.41 -5.63 -18.98
N ARG A 185 7.67 -5.22 -19.05
CA ARG A 185 8.74 -6.00 -19.68
C ARG A 185 9.09 -7.26 -18.89
N ILE A 186 9.18 -7.15 -17.56
CA ILE A 186 9.40 -8.30 -16.66
C ILE A 186 8.27 -9.31 -16.84
N LEU A 187 7.03 -8.86 -16.79
CA LEU A 187 5.86 -9.71 -16.97
C LEU A 187 5.87 -10.42 -18.34
N LYS A 188 6.27 -9.72 -19.41
CA LYS A 188 6.39 -10.31 -20.75
C LYS A 188 7.47 -11.41 -20.82
N ILE A 189 8.55 -11.27 -20.04
CA ILE A 189 9.60 -12.30 -19.95
C ILE A 189 9.06 -13.53 -19.21
N LEU A 190 8.39 -13.32 -18.06
CA LEU A 190 7.80 -14.41 -17.27
C LEU A 190 6.83 -15.24 -18.12
N ARG A 191 5.90 -14.59 -18.81
CA ARG A 191 4.91 -15.25 -19.70
C ARG A 191 5.53 -16.02 -20.88
N LYS A 192 6.78 -15.71 -21.26
CA LYS A 192 7.48 -16.47 -22.33
C LYS A 192 8.13 -17.75 -21.82
N ASN A 193 8.53 -17.76 -20.56
CA ASN A 193 9.25 -18.89 -19.96
C ASN A 193 8.32 -20.00 -19.51
N GLU A 194 7.01 -19.77 -19.48
CA GLU A 194 5.99 -20.78 -19.15
C GLU A 194 5.46 -21.56 -20.37
N LYS A 195 5.96 -21.25 -21.58
CA LYS A 195 5.66 -21.99 -22.80
C LYS A 195 6.76 -22.98 -23.13
#